data_75e92b4f2e4bfe4e649fde28fbd43187
#
_entry.id   75e92b4f2e4bfe4e649fde28fbd43187
#
_cell.length_a   1.000
_cell.length_b   1.000
_cell.length_c   1.000
_cell.angle_alpha   90.00
_cell.angle_beta   90.00
_cell.angle_gamma   90.00
#
_symmetry.space_group_name_H-M   'P 1'
#
loop_
_entity.id
_entity.type
_entity.pdbx_description
1 polymer ?
#
loop_
_entity_poly.entity_id
_entity_poly.type
_entity_poly.pdbx_seq_one_letter_code
_entity_poly.pdbx_strand_id
1 'polypeptide(L)'
;MANEVPKMRYMSGGKLTVPMVMRAPVGVTGRGAQHSQNLEPFFLPVPGLKIACPATAYDAVGLLRTAVRSDDPVMIFEHKLLYGAKGARAESGAVDASSEIPEEDYTIPFGQAVVRREGKDVTIVGTLLMMHRSLQAAERLAQEGISAEVMDPRTLVPFDWVSLRASLTKTGRLVLVEECPKRNGIGAEIAATVAEEMLDLLLAPIRRVAAPNTPAPFSPPMEQFYVPSVDRIMGAARDVAGY
;
A
#
# COMPACT_ATOMS: atom_id res chain seq x y z
N MET A 1 4.74 14.71 15.43
CA MET A 1 4.86 14.35 13.99
C MET A 1 4.01 15.28 13.12
N ALA A 2 2.69 15.34 13.23
CA ALA A 2 1.86 16.03 12.25
C ALA A 2 1.94 17.58 12.28
N ASN A 3 2.23 18.20 13.40
CA ASN A 3 2.17 19.66 13.53
C ASN A 3 3.52 20.37 13.35
N GLU A 4 4.56 19.97 14.06
CA GLU A 4 5.84 20.69 14.08
C GLU A 4 6.82 20.16 13.03
N VAL A 5 7.15 18.89 13.12
CA VAL A 5 8.24 18.23 12.37
C VAL A 5 8.15 18.45 10.85
N PRO A 6 7.01 18.19 10.18
CA PRO A 6 6.93 18.32 8.72
C PRO A 6 6.90 19.77 8.22
N LYS A 7 6.58 20.73 9.09
CA LYS A 7 6.42 22.13 8.72
C LYS A 7 7.66 22.98 8.97
N MET A 8 8.63 22.46 9.70
CA MET A 8 9.81 23.22 10.13
C MET A 8 10.61 23.78 8.96
N ARG A 9 10.83 22.98 7.92
CA ARG A 9 11.55 23.41 6.72
C ARG A 9 10.81 24.54 5.99
N TYR A 10 9.51 24.41 5.84
CA TYR A 10 8.68 25.45 5.22
C TYR A 10 8.69 26.74 6.05
N MET A 11 8.46 26.64 7.36
CA MET A 11 8.40 27.80 8.27
C MET A 11 9.73 28.56 8.35
N SER A 12 10.85 27.87 8.21
CA SER A 12 12.17 28.47 8.23
C SER A 12 12.64 29.02 6.86
N GLY A 13 11.81 28.92 5.83
CA GLY A 13 12.22 29.26 4.47
C GLY A 13 13.34 28.37 3.93
N GLY A 14 13.33 27.11 4.29
CA GLY A 14 14.32 26.10 3.85
C GLY A 14 15.63 26.08 4.65
N LYS A 15 15.77 26.93 5.67
CA LYS A 15 17.02 27.04 6.45
C LYS A 15 17.23 25.91 7.44
N LEU A 16 16.14 25.29 7.91
CA LEU A 16 16.16 24.15 8.82
C LEU A 16 15.70 22.89 8.12
N THR A 17 16.38 21.79 8.37
CA THR A 17 15.98 20.44 7.95
C THR A 17 15.59 19.60 9.15
N VAL A 18 14.77 18.58 8.94
CA VAL A 18 14.41 17.62 9.98
C VAL A 18 14.63 16.20 9.44
N PRO A 19 15.87 15.74 9.38
CA PRO A 19 16.22 14.42 8.86
C PRO A 19 15.84 13.33 9.86
N MET A 20 14.54 13.08 9.99
CA MET A 20 14.01 12.12 10.95
C MET A 20 13.27 10.99 10.26
N VAL A 21 13.58 9.76 10.63
CA VAL A 21 12.85 8.56 10.21
C VAL A 21 12.07 8.00 11.37
N MET A 22 10.75 7.90 11.23
CA MET A 22 9.88 7.21 12.17
C MET A 22 9.39 5.91 11.54
N ARG A 23 9.64 4.79 12.18
CA ARG A 23 9.12 3.48 11.82
C ARG A 23 7.92 3.14 12.70
N ALA A 24 6.83 2.72 12.09
CA ALA A 24 5.59 2.39 12.81
C ALA A 24 5.07 1.01 12.37
N PRO A 25 4.96 0.04 13.30
CA PRO A 25 4.35 -1.24 12.98
C PRO A 25 2.83 -1.09 12.83
N VAL A 26 2.28 -1.69 11.77
CA VAL A 26 0.85 -1.68 11.45
C VAL A 26 0.33 -3.09 11.17
N GLY A 27 -0.95 -3.21 10.91
CA GLY A 27 -1.60 -4.44 10.46
C GLY A 27 -2.36 -5.19 11.55
N VAL A 28 -3.40 -5.90 11.11
CA VAL A 28 -4.27 -6.73 11.94
C VAL A 28 -3.57 -8.06 12.25
N THR A 29 -3.34 -8.34 13.54
CA THR A 29 -2.48 -9.44 13.97
C THR A 29 -2.91 -10.05 15.32
N GLY A 30 -4.19 -10.12 15.62
CA GLY A 30 -4.68 -10.72 16.88
C GLY A 30 -4.35 -9.92 18.14
N ARG A 31 -4.22 -8.59 18.02
CA ARG A 31 -3.76 -7.73 19.11
C ARG A 31 -4.80 -6.73 19.60
N GLY A 32 -6.04 -6.88 19.14
CA GLY A 32 -7.16 -6.01 19.51
C GLY A 32 -7.11 -4.64 18.82
N ALA A 33 -8.08 -3.80 19.15
CA ALA A 33 -8.39 -2.58 18.40
C ALA A 33 -7.25 -1.55 18.35
N GLN A 34 -6.45 -1.42 19.41
CA GLN A 34 -5.38 -0.43 19.46
C GLN A 34 -4.10 -0.87 18.74
N HIS A 35 -3.80 -2.19 18.73
CA HIS A 35 -2.55 -2.71 18.20
C HIS A 35 -2.68 -3.43 16.85
N SER A 36 -3.90 -3.57 16.33
CA SER A 36 -4.22 -4.24 15.07
C SER A 36 -4.85 -3.26 14.09
N GLN A 37 -4.19 -2.13 13.82
CA GLN A 37 -4.71 -1.12 12.92
C GLN A 37 -3.63 -0.62 11.96
N ASN A 38 -4.08 -0.04 10.86
CA ASN A 38 -3.28 0.65 9.87
C ASN A 38 -3.45 2.16 10.07
N LEU A 39 -2.34 2.85 10.27
CA LEU A 39 -2.32 4.26 10.73
C LEU A 39 -1.96 5.24 9.62
N GLU A 40 -1.68 4.78 8.41
CA GLU A 40 -1.29 5.61 7.27
C GLU A 40 -2.28 6.77 7.05
N PRO A 41 -3.62 6.56 7.15
CA PRO A 41 -4.60 7.61 6.87
C PRO A 41 -4.50 8.84 7.80
N PHE A 42 -3.95 8.68 9.00
CA PHE A 42 -3.77 9.82 9.93
C PHE A 42 -2.67 10.78 9.47
N PHE A 43 -1.77 10.33 8.61
CA PHE A 43 -0.58 11.09 8.20
C PHE A 43 -0.61 11.51 6.74
N LEU A 44 -1.48 10.91 5.91
CA LEU A 44 -1.62 11.26 4.49
C LEU A 44 -1.84 12.76 4.24
N PRO A 45 -2.71 13.47 5.00
CA PRO A 45 -3.00 14.87 4.75
C PRO A 45 -1.97 15.83 5.39
N VAL A 46 -0.80 15.34 5.79
CA VAL A 46 0.22 16.16 6.48
C VAL A 46 1.28 16.65 5.49
N PRO A 47 1.23 17.92 5.02
CA PRO A 47 2.23 18.45 4.09
C PRO A 47 3.63 18.45 4.70
N GLY A 48 4.64 18.10 3.90
CA GLY A 48 6.04 18.04 4.31
C GLY A 48 6.48 16.71 4.92
N LEU A 49 5.57 15.75 5.08
CA LEU A 49 5.87 14.39 5.53
C LEU A 49 5.91 13.43 4.33
N LYS A 50 6.93 12.61 4.26
CA LYS A 50 7.00 11.49 3.30
C LYS A 50 6.53 10.20 3.96
N ILE A 51 5.86 9.33 3.19
CA ILE A 51 5.29 8.07 3.71
C ILE A 51 5.69 6.91 2.81
N ALA A 52 6.37 5.92 3.37
CA ALA A 52 6.76 4.69 2.70
C ALA A 52 6.13 3.45 3.34
N CYS A 53 5.80 2.46 2.51
CA CYS A 53 5.11 1.23 2.87
C CYS A 53 5.78 0.02 2.19
N PRO A 54 6.97 -0.42 2.66
CA PRO A 54 7.69 -1.52 2.05
C PRO A 54 6.92 -2.84 2.18
N ALA A 55 6.79 -3.58 1.09
CA ALA A 55 6.11 -4.86 1.06
C ALA A 55 7.06 -6.07 0.97
N THR A 56 8.34 -5.86 0.67
CA THR A 56 9.38 -6.90 0.60
C THR A 56 10.64 -6.48 1.36
N ALA A 57 11.53 -7.44 1.63
CA ALA A 57 12.82 -7.15 2.28
C ALA A 57 13.69 -6.20 1.42
N TYR A 58 13.70 -6.38 0.08
CA TYR A 58 14.37 -5.48 -0.85
C TYR A 58 13.86 -4.05 -0.72
N ASP A 59 12.52 -3.86 -0.72
CA ASP A 59 11.92 -2.52 -0.59
C ASP A 59 12.23 -1.91 0.77
N ALA A 60 12.18 -2.71 1.85
CA ALA A 60 12.45 -2.22 3.20
C ALA A 60 13.87 -1.64 3.32
N VAL A 61 14.86 -2.35 2.79
CA VAL A 61 16.25 -1.88 2.80
C VAL A 61 16.43 -0.65 1.92
N GLY A 62 15.95 -0.69 0.67
CA GLY A 62 16.14 0.41 -0.28
C GLY A 62 15.43 1.69 0.14
N LEU A 63 14.18 1.60 0.61
CA LEU A 63 13.39 2.75 1.09
C LEU A 63 13.95 3.30 2.41
N LEU A 64 14.41 2.44 3.34
CA LEU A 64 15.02 2.90 4.59
C LEU A 64 16.34 3.65 4.33
N ARG A 65 17.17 3.16 3.40
CA ARG A 65 18.39 3.88 2.99
C ARG A 65 18.09 5.24 2.40
N THR A 66 17.02 5.34 1.56
CA THR A 66 16.56 6.62 1.04
C THR A 66 16.04 7.53 2.15
N ALA A 67 15.28 6.99 3.09
CA ALA A 67 14.71 7.73 4.21
C ALA A 67 15.81 8.35 5.11
N VAL A 68 16.84 7.57 5.45
CA VAL A 68 17.95 8.04 6.30
C VAL A 68 18.79 9.14 5.62
N ARG A 69 18.80 9.17 4.28
CA ARG A 69 19.49 10.19 3.48
C ARG A 69 18.60 11.40 3.14
N SER A 70 17.35 11.40 3.58
CA SER A 70 16.42 12.50 3.32
C SER A 70 16.59 13.62 4.33
N ASP A 71 16.61 14.86 3.87
CA ASP A 71 16.56 16.06 4.72
C ASP A 71 15.16 16.34 5.29
N ASP A 72 14.13 15.68 4.74
CA ASP A 72 12.74 15.81 5.16
C ASP A 72 12.34 14.60 6.03
N PRO A 73 11.37 14.78 6.94
CA PRO A 73 10.90 13.69 7.79
C PRO A 73 10.18 12.62 6.99
N VAL A 74 10.46 11.36 7.32
CA VAL A 74 9.89 10.18 6.67
C VAL A 74 9.22 9.29 7.70
N MET A 75 8.00 8.85 7.41
CA MET A 75 7.34 7.73 8.10
C MET A 75 7.45 6.46 7.25
N ILE A 76 7.85 5.37 7.88
CA ILE A 76 7.86 4.04 7.28
C ILE A 76 6.86 3.18 8.04
N PHE A 77 5.78 2.77 7.39
CA PHE A 77 4.81 1.83 7.94
C PHE A 77 5.20 0.41 7.56
N GLU A 78 5.26 -0.46 8.56
CA GLU A 78 5.75 -1.83 8.39
C GLU A 78 4.69 -2.82 8.89
N HIS A 79 4.21 -3.68 8.00
CA HIS A 79 3.19 -4.65 8.38
C HIS A 79 3.79 -5.80 9.20
N LYS A 80 3.25 -6.04 10.38
CA LYS A 80 3.79 -7.02 11.34
C LYS A 80 3.85 -8.46 10.81
N LEU A 81 2.91 -8.86 9.94
CA LEU A 81 2.94 -10.20 9.32
C LEU A 81 4.01 -10.34 8.22
N LEU A 82 4.67 -9.25 7.82
CA LEU A 82 5.79 -9.30 6.89
C LEU A 82 7.14 -9.44 7.61
N TYR A 83 7.17 -9.29 8.95
CA TYR A 83 8.37 -9.51 9.74
C TYR A 83 8.67 -11.00 9.91
N GLY A 84 9.79 -11.45 9.32
CA GLY A 84 10.29 -12.79 9.56
C GLY A 84 9.28 -13.88 9.23
N ALA A 85 8.72 -13.85 8.03
CA ALA A 85 7.73 -14.82 7.53
C ALA A 85 8.20 -16.28 7.57
N LYS A 86 9.40 -16.56 8.07
CA LYS A 86 9.96 -17.91 8.27
C LYS A 86 10.12 -18.23 9.76
N GLY A 87 9.77 -19.45 10.15
CA GLY A 87 9.93 -19.97 11.50
C GLY A 87 8.71 -19.82 12.40
N ALA A 88 8.90 -19.72 13.72
CA ALA A 88 7.85 -19.74 14.74
C ALA A 88 6.82 -18.58 14.66
N ARG A 89 7.05 -17.60 13.80
CA ARG A 89 6.13 -16.48 13.54
C ARG A 89 5.33 -16.64 12.24
N ALA A 90 5.52 -17.73 11.50
CA ALA A 90 4.70 -18.04 10.34
C ALA A 90 3.28 -18.43 10.82
N GLU A 91 2.47 -17.43 11.10
CA GLU A 91 1.06 -17.63 11.37
C GLU A 91 0.33 -18.10 10.10
N SER A 92 -0.76 -18.84 10.28
CA SER A 92 -1.63 -19.26 9.18
C SER A 92 -2.06 -18.03 8.35
N GLY A 93 -1.69 -18.00 7.09
CA GLY A 93 -1.91 -16.86 6.18
C GLY A 93 -0.73 -15.89 6.05
N ALA A 94 0.41 -16.16 6.67
CA ALA A 94 1.65 -15.46 6.41
C ALA A 94 2.06 -15.60 4.93
N VAL A 95 2.57 -14.53 4.37
CA VAL A 95 3.11 -14.51 3.00
C VAL A 95 4.62 -14.48 3.06
N ASP A 96 5.29 -15.04 2.07
CA ASP A 96 6.74 -14.90 1.93
C ASP A 96 7.06 -13.51 1.37
N ALA A 97 7.51 -12.62 2.24
CA ALA A 97 7.97 -11.27 1.89
C ALA A 97 9.50 -11.20 1.73
N SER A 98 10.18 -12.37 1.74
CA SER A 98 11.62 -12.42 1.50
C SER A 98 11.93 -12.00 0.07
N SER A 99 13.11 -11.45 -0.11
CA SER A 99 13.67 -11.12 -1.41
C SER A 99 15.18 -11.10 -1.32
N GLU A 100 15.83 -11.30 -2.43
CA GLU A 100 17.27 -11.10 -2.52
C GLU A 100 17.62 -9.64 -2.23
N ILE A 101 18.62 -9.44 -1.40
CA ILE A 101 19.14 -8.12 -1.06
C ILE A 101 20.54 -8.03 -1.64
N PRO A 102 20.80 -7.12 -2.61
CA PRO A 102 22.15 -6.91 -3.14
C PRO A 102 23.15 -6.52 -2.03
N GLU A 103 24.38 -6.98 -2.17
CA GLU A 103 25.48 -6.58 -1.26
C GLU A 103 25.85 -5.10 -1.45
N GLU A 104 25.67 -4.58 -2.66
CA GLU A 104 25.93 -3.18 -2.97
C GLU A 104 24.95 -2.26 -2.25
N ASP A 105 25.39 -1.03 -2.03
CA ASP A 105 24.57 0.03 -1.47
C ASP A 105 23.60 0.56 -2.52
N TYR A 106 22.33 0.17 -2.44
CA TYR A 106 21.25 0.65 -3.29
C TYR A 106 20.21 1.45 -2.52
N THR A 107 19.49 2.29 -3.21
CA THR A 107 18.36 3.06 -2.71
C THR A 107 17.16 2.89 -3.63
N ILE A 108 15.96 3.08 -3.09
CA ILE A 108 14.73 3.16 -3.87
C ILE A 108 14.18 4.57 -3.73
N PRO A 109 14.09 5.35 -4.82
CA PRO A 109 13.52 6.69 -4.78
C PRO A 109 12.06 6.67 -4.32
N PHE A 110 11.67 7.68 -3.55
CA PHE A 110 10.25 7.90 -3.24
C PHE A 110 9.48 8.34 -4.48
N GLY A 111 8.22 7.92 -4.59
CA GLY A 111 7.38 8.20 -5.75
C GLY A 111 7.65 7.28 -6.95
N GLN A 112 8.26 6.13 -6.72
CA GLN A 112 8.45 5.09 -7.74
C GLN A 112 7.72 3.82 -7.33
N ALA A 113 6.62 3.54 -7.98
CA ALA A 113 5.89 2.28 -7.87
C ALA A 113 6.63 1.14 -8.61
N VAL A 114 6.17 -0.07 -8.38
CA VAL A 114 6.62 -1.25 -9.12
C VAL A 114 5.42 -2.10 -9.53
N VAL A 115 5.41 -2.54 -10.78
CA VAL A 115 4.48 -3.57 -11.25
C VAL A 115 5.06 -4.92 -10.83
N ARG A 116 4.43 -5.55 -9.85
CA ARG A 116 4.82 -6.87 -9.32
C ARG A 116 4.38 -8.02 -10.23
N ARG A 117 3.31 -7.79 -10.96
CA ARG A 117 2.76 -8.72 -11.95
C ARG A 117 2.15 -7.92 -13.09
N GLU A 118 2.57 -8.23 -14.30
CA GLU A 118 1.97 -7.66 -15.51
C GLU A 118 0.55 -8.22 -15.74
N GLY A 119 -0.32 -7.37 -16.26
CA GLY A 119 -1.69 -7.71 -16.64
C GLY A 119 -2.25 -6.73 -17.65
N LYS A 120 -3.39 -7.06 -18.25
CA LYS A 120 -4.01 -6.24 -19.31
C LYS A 120 -5.50 -5.94 -19.10
N ASP A 121 -6.18 -6.64 -18.17
CA ASP A 121 -7.63 -6.55 -18.03
C ASP A 121 -8.07 -5.68 -16.83
N VAL A 122 -7.29 -5.65 -15.75
CA VAL A 122 -7.55 -4.87 -14.54
C VAL A 122 -6.26 -4.52 -13.81
N THR A 123 -6.14 -3.32 -13.30
CA THR A 123 -5.06 -2.90 -12.38
C THR A 123 -5.53 -3.03 -10.94
N ILE A 124 -4.79 -3.77 -10.13
CA ILE A 124 -5.00 -3.90 -8.69
C ILE A 124 -3.85 -3.18 -7.99
N VAL A 125 -4.15 -2.14 -7.22
CA VAL A 125 -3.18 -1.42 -6.40
C VAL A 125 -3.31 -1.88 -4.97
N GLY A 126 -2.23 -2.41 -4.39
CA GLY A 126 -2.21 -2.88 -3.01
C GLY A 126 -0.92 -2.49 -2.29
N THR A 127 -0.99 -2.22 -1.00
CA THR A 127 0.14 -1.85 -0.15
C THR A 127 0.44 -2.93 0.89
N LEU A 128 1.69 -3.04 1.31
CA LEU A 128 2.09 -3.93 2.40
C LEU A 128 1.58 -5.37 2.18
N LEU A 129 0.87 -5.94 3.17
CA LEU A 129 0.27 -7.28 3.08
C LEU A 129 -0.76 -7.38 1.92
N MET A 130 -1.47 -6.30 1.64
CA MET A 130 -2.49 -6.29 0.58
C MET A 130 -1.88 -6.43 -0.81
N MET A 131 -0.65 -6.00 -1.03
CA MET A 131 0.09 -6.28 -2.26
C MET A 131 0.26 -7.80 -2.48
N HIS A 132 0.68 -8.53 -1.46
CA HIS A 132 0.83 -9.99 -1.53
C HIS A 132 -0.51 -10.72 -1.76
N ARG A 133 -1.58 -10.30 -1.07
CA ARG A 133 -2.93 -10.84 -1.30
C ARG A 133 -3.44 -10.52 -2.69
N SER A 134 -3.08 -9.37 -3.24
CA SER A 134 -3.39 -9.01 -4.63
C SER A 134 -2.66 -9.89 -5.64
N LEU A 135 -1.41 -10.26 -5.38
CA LEU A 135 -0.69 -11.25 -6.20
C LEU A 135 -1.38 -12.62 -6.18
N GLN A 136 -1.76 -13.12 -5.00
CA GLN A 136 -2.49 -14.38 -4.86
C GLN A 136 -3.86 -14.32 -5.59
N ALA A 137 -4.56 -13.20 -5.50
CA ALA A 137 -5.80 -12.98 -6.25
C ALA A 137 -5.57 -12.99 -7.76
N ALA A 138 -4.53 -12.31 -8.24
CA ALA A 138 -4.19 -12.24 -9.65
C ALA A 138 -3.79 -13.60 -10.25
N GLU A 139 -3.09 -14.44 -9.49
CA GLU A 139 -2.77 -15.82 -9.87
C GLU A 139 -4.03 -16.68 -10.06
N ARG A 140 -4.99 -16.57 -9.14
CA ARG A 140 -6.26 -17.30 -9.24
C ARG A 140 -7.16 -16.75 -10.35
N LEU A 141 -7.22 -15.42 -10.53
CA LEU A 141 -7.95 -14.78 -11.63
C LEU A 141 -7.43 -15.18 -13.00
N ALA A 142 -6.12 -15.43 -13.14
CA ALA A 142 -5.54 -15.91 -14.39
C ALA A 142 -6.08 -17.30 -14.79
N GLN A 143 -6.41 -18.16 -13.82
CA GLN A 143 -7.05 -19.46 -14.08
C GLN A 143 -8.50 -19.31 -14.60
N GLU A 144 -9.11 -18.13 -14.36
CA GLU A 144 -10.44 -17.75 -14.85
C GLU A 144 -10.36 -16.93 -16.15
N GLY A 145 -9.16 -16.73 -16.71
CA GLY A 145 -8.95 -15.96 -17.94
C GLY A 145 -8.86 -14.45 -17.74
N ILE A 146 -8.80 -13.94 -16.49
CA ILE A 146 -8.65 -12.51 -16.19
C ILE A 146 -7.18 -12.20 -15.90
N SER A 147 -6.57 -11.37 -16.73
CA SER A 147 -5.18 -10.94 -16.61
C SER A 147 -5.06 -9.69 -15.75
N ALA A 148 -4.90 -9.88 -14.45
CA ALA A 148 -4.77 -8.79 -13.50
C ALA A 148 -3.30 -8.33 -13.37
N GLU A 149 -3.09 -7.01 -13.52
CA GLU A 149 -1.87 -6.33 -13.14
C GLU A 149 -1.87 -6.02 -11.65
N VAL A 150 -0.74 -6.21 -10.97
CA VAL A 150 -0.59 -5.84 -9.56
C VAL A 150 0.49 -4.79 -9.43
N MET A 151 0.09 -3.60 -9.01
CA MET A 151 0.96 -2.46 -8.76
C MET A 151 1.16 -2.25 -7.25
N ASP A 152 2.41 -2.20 -6.84
CA ASP A 152 2.82 -1.81 -5.49
C ASP A 152 3.34 -0.37 -5.53
N PRO A 153 2.67 0.59 -4.90
CA PRO A 153 3.11 1.99 -4.91
C PRO A 153 4.38 2.22 -4.10
N ARG A 154 4.76 1.33 -3.16
CA ARG A 154 5.92 1.47 -2.26
C ARG A 154 5.88 2.70 -1.37
N THR A 155 5.43 3.83 -1.91
CA THR A 155 5.27 5.10 -1.19
C THR A 155 3.87 5.66 -1.40
N LEU A 156 3.31 6.25 -0.35
CA LEU A 156 2.01 6.91 -0.41
C LEU A 156 2.15 8.42 -0.57
N VAL A 157 3.25 8.97 -0.06
CA VAL A 157 3.60 10.39 -0.20
C VAL A 157 5.11 10.48 -0.45
N PRO A 158 5.54 10.89 -1.65
CA PRO A 158 4.74 11.10 -2.85
C PRO A 158 4.21 9.77 -3.43
N PHE A 159 3.06 9.85 -4.10
CA PHE A 159 2.49 8.72 -4.84
C PHE A 159 2.94 8.76 -6.32
N ASP A 160 3.08 7.61 -6.96
CA ASP A 160 3.47 7.50 -8.37
C ASP A 160 2.25 7.54 -9.30
N TRP A 161 1.79 8.73 -9.59
CA TRP A 161 0.68 8.97 -10.51
C TRP A 161 1.01 8.63 -11.97
N VAL A 162 2.29 8.71 -12.35
CA VAL A 162 2.74 8.41 -13.71
C VAL A 162 2.58 6.93 -14.01
N SER A 163 3.05 6.07 -13.10
CA SER A 163 2.91 4.63 -13.23
C SER A 163 1.45 4.19 -13.17
N LEU A 164 0.64 4.79 -12.28
CA LEU A 164 -0.80 4.49 -12.23
C LEU A 164 -1.50 4.86 -13.53
N ARG A 165 -1.22 6.03 -14.10
CA ARG A 165 -1.77 6.45 -15.40
C ARG A 165 -1.39 5.48 -16.51
N ALA A 166 -0.13 5.04 -16.55
CA ALA A 166 0.33 4.06 -17.54
C ALA A 166 -0.42 2.72 -17.40
N SER A 167 -0.60 2.24 -16.18
CA SER A 167 -1.39 1.04 -15.89
C SER A 167 -2.85 1.19 -16.34
N LEU A 168 -3.51 2.31 -16.02
CA LEU A 168 -4.89 2.56 -16.42
C LEU A 168 -5.07 2.73 -17.93
N THR A 169 -4.10 3.34 -18.60
CA THR A 169 -4.09 3.41 -20.08
C THR A 169 -4.11 2.03 -20.71
N LYS A 170 -3.48 1.05 -20.08
CA LYS A 170 -3.43 -0.35 -20.53
C LYS A 170 -4.69 -1.13 -20.17
N THR A 171 -5.18 -1.00 -18.94
CA THR A 171 -6.23 -1.87 -18.37
C THR A 171 -7.63 -1.25 -18.34
N GLY A 172 -7.73 0.06 -18.23
CA GLY A 172 -8.99 0.78 -18.11
C GLY A 172 -9.80 0.49 -16.84
N ARG A 173 -9.31 -0.34 -15.92
CA ARG A 173 -10.07 -0.84 -14.77
C ARG A 173 -9.22 -0.82 -13.51
N LEU A 174 -9.80 -0.36 -12.40
CA LEU A 174 -9.07 -0.12 -11.15
C LEU A 174 -9.74 -0.77 -9.94
N VAL A 175 -8.94 -1.57 -9.23
CA VAL A 175 -9.26 -2.08 -7.89
C VAL A 175 -8.21 -1.58 -6.90
N LEU A 176 -8.65 -0.91 -5.84
CA LEU A 176 -7.79 -0.40 -4.77
C LEU A 176 -7.95 -1.28 -3.53
N VAL A 177 -6.85 -1.80 -3.00
CA VAL A 177 -6.85 -2.75 -1.90
C VAL A 177 -6.05 -2.19 -0.73
N GLU A 178 -6.72 -1.98 0.39
CA GLU A 178 -6.14 -1.39 1.60
C GLU A 178 -6.66 -2.09 2.87
N GLU A 179 -5.83 -2.26 3.89
CA GLU A 179 -6.24 -2.92 5.14
C GLU A 179 -6.85 -1.94 6.14
N CYS A 180 -6.63 -0.65 5.98
CA CYS A 180 -7.28 0.36 6.82
C CYS A 180 -8.80 0.42 6.57
N PRO A 181 -9.58 1.02 7.47
CA PRO A 181 -11.00 1.27 7.22
C PRO A 181 -11.23 2.05 5.91
N LYS A 182 -12.30 1.69 5.21
CA LYS A 182 -12.61 2.26 3.88
C LYS A 182 -12.75 3.79 3.87
N ARG A 183 -13.17 4.36 5.03
CA ARG A 183 -13.33 5.82 5.16
C ARG A 183 -11.98 6.50 5.24
N ASN A 184 -11.70 7.43 4.31
CA ASN A 184 -10.48 8.25 4.29
C ASN A 184 -9.16 7.45 4.22
N GLY A 185 -9.19 6.19 3.80
CA GLY A 185 -7.98 5.45 3.44
C GLY A 185 -7.35 6.01 2.16
N ILE A 186 -6.12 5.60 1.85
CA ILE A 186 -5.41 6.05 0.63
C ILE A 186 -6.21 5.78 -0.65
N GLY A 187 -6.98 4.69 -0.68
CA GLY A 187 -7.85 4.39 -1.82
C GLY A 187 -8.96 5.42 -2.04
N ALA A 188 -9.29 6.27 -1.06
CA ALA A 188 -10.22 7.39 -1.28
C ALA A 188 -9.53 8.50 -2.07
N GLU A 189 -8.30 8.85 -1.73
CA GLU A 189 -7.49 9.84 -2.42
C GLU A 189 -7.19 9.41 -3.85
N ILE A 190 -6.72 8.16 -4.03
CA ILE A 190 -6.44 7.63 -5.36
C ILE A 190 -7.70 7.64 -6.24
N ALA A 191 -8.85 7.21 -5.70
CA ALA A 191 -10.09 7.19 -6.44
C ALA A 191 -10.56 8.60 -6.83
N ALA A 192 -10.41 9.59 -5.94
CA ALA A 192 -10.75 10.98 -6.22
C ALA A 192 -9.86 11.57 -7.32
N THR A 193 -8.54 11.42 -7.19
CA THR A 193 -7.58 11.93 -8.19
C THR A 193 -7.78 11.26 -9.56
N VAL A 194 -8.01 9.94 -9.60
CA VAL A 194 -8.30 9.24 -10.86
C VAL A 194 -9.61 9.73 -11.48
N ALA A 195 -10.64 9.98 -10.67
CA ALA A 195 -11.89 10.53 -11.19
C ALA A 195 -11.75 11.97 -11.70
N GLU A 196 -10.86 12.76 -11.14
CA GLU A 196 -10.60 14.14 -11.53
C GLU A 196 -9.67 14.24 -12.75
N GLU A 197 -8.60 13.44 -12.78
CA GLU A 197 -7.52 13.61 -13.75
C GLU A 197 -7.39 12.51 -14.81
N MET A 198 -8.08 11.37 -14.63
CA MET A 198 -7.93 10.15 -15.45
C MET A 198 -9.28 9.48 -15.76
N LEU A 199 -10.38 10.22 -15.64
CA LEU A 199 -11.73 9.67 -15.84
C LEU A 199 -11.91 9.06 -17.23
N ASP A 200 -11.31 9.68 -18.24
CA ASP A 200 -11.33 9.25 -19.63
C ASP A 200 -10.62 7.91 -19.89
N LEU A 201 -9.79 7.45 -18.96
CA LEU A 201 -9.13 6.14 -19.04
C LEU A 201 -9.99 5.02 -18.44
N LEU A 202 -11.05 5.33 -17.70
CA LEU A 202 -11.84 4.32 -16.99
C LEU A 202 -12.92 3.70 -17.88
N LEU A 203 -12.90 2.37 -17.95
CA LEU A 203 -13.92 1.55 -18.62
C LEU A 203 -14.96 0.98 -17.63
N ALA A 204 -14.71 1.10 -16.33
CA ALA A 204 -15.56 0.59 -15.26
C ALA A 204 -15.49 1.48 -14.02
N PRO A 205 -16.50 1.42 -13.12
CA PRO A 205 -16.40 2.08 -11.82
C PRO A 205 -15.23 1.55 -10.99
N ILE A 206 -14.51 2.44 -10.30
CA ILE A 206 -13.42 2.06 -9.39
C ILE A 206 -14.00 1.22 -8.24
N ARG A 207 -13.37 0.10 -7.93
CA ARG A 207 -13.70 -0.71 -6.75
C ARG A 207 -12.65 -0.53 -5.66
N ARG A 208 -13.12 -0.37 -4.42
CA ARG A 208 -12.28 -0.27 -3.23
C ARG A 208 -12.59 -1.43 -2.31
N VAL A 209 -11.58 -2.27 -2.06
CA VAL A 209 -11.62 -3.40 -1.13
C VAL A 209 -10.84 -3.00 0.12
N ALA A 210 -11.55 -2.75 1.20
CA ALA A 210 -10.98 -2.22 2.44
C ALA A 210 -11.67 -2.85 3.66
N ALA A 211 -11.11 -2.60 4.85
CA ALA A 211 -11.76 -2.98 6.08
C ALA A 211 -13.06 -2.18 6.31
N PRO A 212 -14.03 -2.75 7.05
CA PRO A 212 -15.22 -2.00 7.46
C PRO A 212 -14.87 -0.83 8.38
N ASN A 213 -15.76 0.17 8.47
CA ASN A 213 -15.57 1.36 9.31
C ASN A 213 -15.86 1.05 10.80
N THR A 214 -15.13 0.10 11.35
CA THR A 214 -15.17 -0.33 12.75
C THR A 214 -13.76 -0.50 13.28
N PRO A 215 -13.54 -0.45 14.60
CA PRO A 215 -12.27 -0.87 15.17
C PRO A 215 -11.94 -2.32 14.79
N ALA A 216 -10.65 -2.65 14.70
CA ALA A 216 -10.21 -4.02 14.46
C ALA A 216 -10.66 -4.94 15.62
N PRO A 217 -11.29 -6.08 15.33
CA PRO A 217 -11.73 -7.02 16.35
C PRO A 217 -10.54 -7.76 16.95
N PHE A 218 -10.78 -8.49 18.05
CA PHE A 218 -9.76 -9.33 18.70
C PHE A 218 -9.91 -10.82 18.34
N SER A 219 -11.12 -11.27 18.07
CA SER A 219 -11.40 -12.67 17.74
C SER A 219 -10.88 -13.04 16.35
N PRO A 220 -10.13 -14.15 16.18
CA PRO A 220 -9.57 -14.55 14.89
C PRO A 220 -10.61 -14.66 13.75
N PRO A 221 -11.80 -15.26 13.93
CA PRO A 221 -12.80 -15.29 12.86
C PRO A 221 -13.28 -13.90 12.44
N MET A 222 -13.40 -12.97 13.41
CA MET A 222 -13.79 -11.60 13.12
C MET A 222 -12.66 -10.81 12.44
N GLU A 223 -11.41 -11.05 12.79
CA GLU A 223 -10.26 -10.46 12.09
C GLU A 223 -10.18 -10.96 10.64
N GLN A 224 -10.42 -12.24 10.40
CA GLN A 224 -10.47 -12.81 9.05
C GLN A 224 -11.56 -12.16 8.20
N PHE A 225 -12.70 -11.83 8.79
CA PHE A 225 -13.77 -11.07 8.12
C PHE A 225 -13.36 -9.60 7.88
N TYR A 226 -12.70 -8.99 8.85
CA TYR A 226 -12.31 -7.58 8.84
C TYR A 226 -11.28 -7.29 7.74
N VAL A 227 -10.22 -8.07 7.66
CA VAL A 227 -9.14 -7.87 6.70
C VAL A 227 -9.57 -8.28 5.28
N PRO A 228 -9.30 -7.48 4.24
CA PRO A 228 -9.58 -7.87 2.87
C PRO A 228 -8.99 -9.24 2.52
N SER A 229 -9.86 -10.20 2.18
CA SER A 229 -9.45 -11.55 1.75
C SER A 229 -9.13 -11.58 0.26
N VAL A 230 -8.39 -12.60 -0.17
CA VAL A 230 -8.13 -12.87 -1.58
C VAL A 230 -9.45 -12.99 -2.37
N ASP A 231 -10.46 -13.66 -1.83
CA ASP A 231 -11.76 -13.82 -2.49
C ASP A 231 -12.51 -12.49 -2.67
N ARG A 232 -12.41 -11.58 -1.67
CA ARG A 232 -12.99 -10.22 -1.81
C ARG A 232 -12.29 -9.41 -2.90
N ILE A 233 -10.97 -9.55 -3.03
CA ILE A 233 -10.18 -8.90 -4.08
C ILE A 233 -10.57 -9.46 -5.45
N MET A 234 -10.66 -10.78 -5.57
CA MET A 234 -11.12 -11.44 -6.80
C MET A 234 -12.53 -11.02 -7.19
N GLY A 235 -13.45 -10.96 -6.23
CA GLY A 235 -14.82 -10.48 -6.47
C GLY A 235 -14.84 -9.08 -7.07
N ALA A 236 -14.10 -8.15 -6.49
CA ALA A 236 -13.98 -6.78 -7.00
C ALA A 236 -13.35 -6.73 -8.41
N ALA A 237 -12.34 -7.55 -8.67
CA ALA A 237 -11.71 -7.63 -9.99
C ALA A 237 -12.65 -8.20 -11.05
N ARG A 238 -13.41 -9.26 -10.73
CA ARG A 238 -14.45 -9.80 -11.63
C ARG A 238 -15.55 -8.77 -11.94
N ASP A 239 -16.00 -8.04 -10.89
CA ASP A 239 -17.01 -6.99 -11.06
C ASP A 239 -16.58 -5.97 -12.11
N VAL A 240 -15.33 -5.47 -12.06
CA VAL A 240 -14.86 -4.47 -13.02
C VAL A 240 -14.47 -5.07 -14.37
N ALA A 241 -14.03 -6.33 -14.41
CA ALA A 241 -13.69 -7.02 -15.66
C ALA A 241 -14.95 -7.38 -16.49
N GLY A 242 -16.12 -7.44 -15.86
CA GLY A 242 -17.39 -7.70 -16.51
C GLY A 242 -18.03 -6.49 -17.19
N TYR A 243 -17.45 -5.30 -17.03
CA TYR A 243 -17.84 -4.09 -17.77
C TYR A 243 -17.16 -4.08 -19.14
#